data_e90e2ce4315471ed7ebbd986a40ada4b
#
_entry.id   e90e2ce4315471ed7ebbd986a40ada4b
#
_cell.length_a   1.000
_cell.length_b   1.000
_cell.length_c   1.000
_cell.angle_alpha   90.00
_cell.angle_beta   90.00
_cell.angle_gamma   90.00
#
_symmetry.space_group_name_H-M   'P 1'
#
loop_
_entity.id
_entity.type
_entity.pdbx_description
1 polymer ?
#
loop_
_entity_poly.entity_id
_entity_poly.type
_entity_poly.pdbx_seq_one_letter_code
_entity_poly.pdbx_strand_id
1 'polypeptide(L)'
;MPFKAYPTEKRAQERVRPHRWEVRKSTHGKEIDEALVGNHRRDSALRNDPLQDHLTPHLAKNPFSCKSPPVDTQLLVADFEDWRETVTEAVALLEQGEVVALPTETVYGLAACAFNAEAVAKIFKVKERPSFDPLIVHIGRKSDLEKVAVVPEEIRELVDELIEAHWPGALTLVLPKHEDIPDLVTSGLPTVAVRLSAHEIMREVAKVHGPIAAPSANRYGRISPTSAQAVMDELGGRIPLIIDGGACRDGLESTIIAPTMTEKGPVLRLLRPGPVSKEDLRLIAKVERVRNKPGATVEAPGQMASHYAPATPLMIVTKPGEFVPEEGKKYGLLTYRGSGGACLIDLTDWTATQTLSPGKGKLSEAAVRLFYCLRQLDAAGVDLIVAEPVANTGVGVAIMDRLKRAAAAHP
;
A
#
# COMPACT_ATOMS: atom_id res chain seq x y z
N MET A 1 -27.00 20.88 13.26
CA MET A 1 -27.66 20.83 11.94
C MET A 1 -27.58 19.39 11.45
N PRO A 2 -28.70 18.75 11.07
CA PRO A 2 -28.69 17.32 10.73
C PRO A 2 -28.16 17.07 9.33
N PHE A 3 -27.31 16.07 9.18
CA PHE A 3 -26.79 15.59 7.91
C PHE A 3 -27.93 15.11 7.00
N LYS A 4 -28.05 15.67 5.82
CA LYS A 4 -28.91 15.16 4.75
C LYS A 4 -28.29 13.89 4.16
N ALA A 5 -29.01 12.78 4.29
CA ALA A 5 -28.68 11.52 3.63
C ALA A 5 -28.98 11.65 2.12
N TYR A 6 -28.01 11.29 1.28
CA TYR A 6 -28.20 11.11 -0.16
C TYR A 6 -28.88 9.75 -0.44
N PRO A 7 -29.76 9.69 -1.45
CA PRO A 7 -30.49 8.48 -1.77
C PRO A 7 -29.55 7.42 -2.41
N THR A 8 -29.57 6.23 -1.86
CA THR A 8 -28.96 5.04 -2.45
C THR A 8 -29.79 4.61 -3.65
N GLU A 9 -29.27 4.81 -4.86
CA GLU A 9 -29.80 4.13 -6.05
C GLU A 9 -29.60 2.62 -5.91
N LYS A 10 -30.72 1.90 -5.90
CA LYS A 10 -30.79 0.46 -6.06
C LYS A 10 -30.34 0.10 -7.47
N ARG A 11 -29.07 -0.28 -7.66
CA ARG A 11 -28.64 -1.01 -8.86
C ARG A 11 -29.22 -2.42 -8.77
N ALA A 12 -30.02 -2.74 -9.76
CA ALA A 12 -30.58 -4.07 -9.99
C ALA A 12 -29.43 -5.10 -10.09
N GLN A 13 -29.53 -6.16 -9.30
CA GLN A 13 -28.70 -7.34 -9.43
C GLN A 13 -29.10 -8.09 -10.69
N GLU A 14 -28.51 -7.77 -11.83
CA GLU A 14 -28.47 -8.69 -12.96
C GLU A 14 -27.45 -9.79 -12.65
N ARG A 15 -27.96 -11.01 -12.59
CA ARG A 15 -27.14 -12.22 -12.41
C ARG A 15 -26.31 -12.44 -13.66
N VAL A 16 -25.02 -12.10 -13.60
CA VAL A 16 -24.04 -12.49 -14.61
C VAL A 16 -23.86 -14.01 -14.51
N ARG A 17 -24.17 -14.73 -15.59
CA ARG A 17 -23.91 -16.17 -15.70
C ARG A 17 -22.42 -16.40 -15.89
N PRO A 18 -21.81 -17.43 -15.26
CA PRO A 18 -20.39 -17.71 -15.45
C PRO A 18 -20.13 -18.17 -16.89
N HIS A 19 -19.22 -17.47 -17.57
CA HIS A 19 -18.71 -17.90 -18.87
C HIS A 19 -17.85 -19.15 -18.73
N ARG A 20 -18.09 -20.10 -19.61
CA ARG A 20 -17.37 -21.38 -19.69
C ARG A 20 -16.15 -21.18 -20.59
N TRP A 21 -14.97 -21.23 -20.05
CA TRP A 21 -13.70 -21.12 -20.78
C TRP A 21 -13.41 -22.41 -21.53
N GLU A 22 -13.35 -22.34 -22.86
CA GLU A 22 -12.87 -23.44 -23.70
C GLU A 22 -11.41 -23.21 -24.06
N VAL A 23 -10.56 -24.16 -23.66
CA VAL A 23 -9.12 -24.15 -23.94
C VAL A 23 -8.88 -24.50 -25.41
N ARG A 24 -8.49 -23.54 -26.24
CA ARG A 24 -7.94 -23.83 -27.57
C ARG A 24 -6.50 -24.33 -27.44
N LYS A 25 -6.26 -25.57 -27.81
CA LYS A 25 -4.91 -26.16 -27.91
C LYS A 25 -4.22 -25.56 -29.14
N SER A 26 -3.15 -24.81 -28.95
CA SER A 26 -2.22 -24.42 -29.98
C SER A 26 -1.16 -25.53 -30.14
N THR A 27 -1.19 -26.21 -31.28
CA THR A 27 -0.17 -27.14 -31.71
C THR A 27 0.86 -26.39 -32.53
N HIS A 28 1.98 -26.03 -31.96
CA HIS A 28 3.23 -25.80 -32.70
C HIS A 28 4.41 -26.20 -31.82
N GLY A 29 4.89 -27.41 -32.08
CA GLY A 29 6.19 -27.86 -31.60
C GLY A 29 7.28 -27.30 -32.51
N LYS A 30 8.35 -26.84 -31.89
CA LYS A 30 9.69 -26.85 -32.48
C LYS A 30 10.71 -27.13 -31.38
N GLU A 31 11.40 -28.24 -31.62
CA GLU A 31 12.63 -28.64 -30.96
C GLU A 31 13.68 -27.54 -31.04
N ILE A 32 14.41 -27.33 -29.97
CA ILE A 32 15.74 -26.71 -30.01
C ILE A 32 16.66 -27.52 -29.09
N ASP A 33 17.78 -27.92 -29.71
CA ASP A 33 18.82 -28.80 -29.29
C ASP A 33 19.52 -28.43 -27.97
N GLU A 34 19.90 -29.52 -27.26
CA GLU A 34 20.96 -29.53 -26.25
C GLU A 34 22.33 -29.27 -26.89
N ALA A 35 23.11 -28.35 -26.35
CA ALA A 35 24.57 -28.49 -26.37
C ALA A 35 25.26 -27.58 -25.35
N LEU A 36 26.20 -28.21 -24.65
CA LEU A 36 27.42 -27.73 -24.01
C LEU A 36 27.43 -27.52 -22.49
N VAL A 37 27.72 -28.63 -21.85
CA VAL A 37 28.44 -28.77 -20.59
C VAL A 37 29.89 -28.35 -20.75
N GLY A 38 30.41 -27.48 -19.92
CA GLY A 38 31.82 -27.09 -19.82
C GLY A 38 32.27 -26.98 -18.37
N ASN A 39 32.85 -28.03 -17.85
CA ASN A 39 33.59 -28.11 -16.60
C ASN A 39 34.80 -27.18 -16.58
N HIS A 40 35.01 -26.42 -15.51
CA HIS A 40 36.36 -26.12 -15.02
C HIS A 40 36.41 -26.06 -13.49
N ARG A 41 36.96 -27.13 -12.94
CA ARG A 41 37.61 -27.15 -11.62
C ARG A 41 39.00 -26.52 -11.76
N ARG A 42 39.42 -25.75 -10.77
CA ARG A 42 40.79 -25.65 -10.25
C ARG A 42 40.75 -25.06 -8.84
N ASP A 43 41.18 -25.80 -8.05
CA ASP A 43 42.04 -26.07 -6.89
C ASP A 43 42.84 -24.85 -6.36
N SER A 44 42.82 -24.84 -5.02
CA SER A 44 43.94 -24.70 -4.05
C SER A 44 44.47 -23.30 -3.75
N ALA A 45 44.56 -22.90 -2.54
CA ALA A 45 45.49 -23.20 -1.50
C ALA A 45 45.52 -22.15 -0.42
N LEU A 46 45.52 -22.61 0.78
CA LEU A 46 45.79 -21.99 2.06
C LEU A 46 47.04 -21.08 2.06
N ARG A 47 46.94 -19.89 2.70
CA ARG A 47 48.02 -19.38 3.57
C ARG A 47 47.41 -18.57 4.74
N ASN A 48 47.65 -19.11 5.93
CA ASN A 48 47.56 -18.37 7.20
C ASN A 48 48.72 -17.36 7.27
N ASP A 49 48.44 -16.19 7.80
CA ASP A 49 49.39 -15.49 8.68
C ASP A 49 48.67 -14.51 9.60
N PRO A 50 49.06 -14.43 10.87
CA PRO A 50 48.36 -13.67 11.91
C PRO A 50 49.05 -12.37 12.21
N LEU A 51 48.27 -11.26 12.28
CA LEU A 51 48.69 -10.05 13.05
C LEU A 51 47.45 -9.46 13.67
N GLN A 52 47.26 -9.78 14.96
CA GLN A 52 46.56 -8.93 15.89
C GLN A 52 47.40 -7.68 16.08
N ASP A 53 46.76 -6.49 15.95
CA ASP A 53 47.05 -5.36 16.85
C ASP A 53 45.98 -4.26 16.73
N HIS A 54 45.39 -3.99 17.85
CA HIS A 54 44.75 -2.79 18.37
C HIS A 54 44.49 -1.61 17.42
N LEU A 55 43.22 -1.38 17.06
CA LEU A 55 42.70 -0.05 16.72
C LEU A 55 41.30 0.10 17.25
N THR A 56 41.15 0.86 18.35
CA THR A 56 39.89 1.44 18.79
C THR A 56 39.25 2.27 17.69
N PRO A 57 37.97 2.07 17.35
CA PRO A 57 37.30 2.95 16.38
C PRO A 57 36.94 4.27 17.09
N HIS A 58 37.70 5.33 16.82
CA HIS A 58 37.19 6.69 16.97
C HIS A 58 35.94 6.82 16.12
N LEU A 59 34.79 7.03 16.76
CA LEU A 59 33.56 7.47 16.16
C LEU A 59 33.80 8.81 15.43
N ALA A 60 34.16 8.74 14.18
CA ALA A 60 34.14 9.87 13.27
C ALA A 60 32.69 10.34 13.15
N LYS A 61 32.36 11.47 13.76
CA LYS A 61 31.11 12.20 13.50
C LYS A 61 31.04 12.48 12.02
N ASN A 62 30.01 11.92 11.37
CA ASN A 62 29.74 12.08 9.95
C ASN A 62 29.47 13.57 9.66
N PRO A 63 30.35 14.31 8.91
CA PRO A 63 30.21 15.75 8.71
C PRO A 63 29.24 16.14 7.58
N PHE A 64 28.51 15.18 6.99
CA PHE A 64 27.55 15.41 5.90
C PHE A 64 26.09 15.27 6.33
N SER A 65 25.70 15.86 7.46
CA SER A 65 24.28 16.14 7.72
C SER A 65 23.94 17.53 7.13
N CYS A 66 23.98 17.66 5.83
CA CYS A 66 23.38 18.81 5.15
C CYS A 66 21.86 18.57 5.15
N LYS A 67 21.18 18.98 6.23
CA LYS A 67 19.73 19.09 6.23
C LYS A 67 19.39 20.19 5.23
N SER A 68 18.79 19.82 4.09
CA SER A 68 18.18 20.81 3.20
C SER A 68 17.30 21.75 4.04
N PRO A 69 17.23 23.06 3.72
CA PRO A 69 16.32 23.95 4.44
C PRO A 69 14.90 23.39 4.40
N PRO A 70 14.11 23.57 5.46
CA PRO A 70 12.73 23.09 5.48
C PRO A 70 11.97 23.73 4.32
N VAL A 71 11.21 22.90 3.59
CA VAL A 71 10.32 23.32 2.50
C VAL A 71 9.08 23.91 3.15
N ASP A 72 8.61 25.09 2.69
CA ASP A 72 7.31 25.59 3.12
C ASP A 72 6.21 24.73 2.48
N THR A 73 5.52 23.94 3.29
CA THR A 73 4.48 23.02 2.82
C THR A 73 3.14 23.72 2.83
N GLN A 74 2.59 23.95 1.65
CA GLN A 74 1.24 24.50 1.50
C GLN A 74 0.18 23.41 1.66
N LEU A 75 -0.93 23.75 2.33
CA LEU A 75 -2.14 22.93 2.42
C LEU A 75 -3.22 23.61 1.63
N LEU A 76 -3.62 23.02 0.49
CA LEU A 76 -4.68 23.53 -0.36
C LEU A 76 -5.93 22.66 -0.19
N VAL A 77 -7.00 23.26 0.32
CA VAL A 77 -8.30 22.59 0.46
C VAL A 77 -8.98 22.58 -0.89
N ALA A 78 -9.32 21.40 -1.38
CA ALA A 78 -10.04 21.26 -2.63
C ALA A 78 -11.51 21.69 -2.45
N ASP A 79 -11.95 22.66 -3.24
CA ASP A 79 -13.37 22.97 -3.37
C ASP A 79 -14.02 21.90 -4.26
N PHE A 80 -15.01 21.19 -3.74
CA PHE A 80 -15.71 20.16 -4.49
C PHE A 80 -16.58 20.72 -5.64
N GLU A 81 -16.88 22.02 -5.62
CA GLU A 81 -17.59 22.70 -6.70
C GLU A 81 -16.64 23.18 -7.80
N ASP A 82 -15.39 23.56 -7.45
CA ASP A 82 -14.35 23.95 -8.41
C ASP A 82 -12.94 23.50 -7.99
N TRP A 83 -12.64 22.23 -8.20
CA TRP A 83 -11.31 21.65 -7.96
C TRP A 83 -10.28 21.94 -9.06
N ARG A 84 -10.63 22.71 -10.12
CA ARG A 84 -9.74 22.97 -11.28
C ARG A 84 -8.47 23.70 -10.88
N GLU A 85 -8.57 24.70 -10.00
CA GLU A 85 -7.40 25.42 -9.49
C GLU A 85 -6.47 24.47 -8.75
N THR A 86 -7.02 23.61 -7.88
CA THR A 86 -6.29 22.59 -7.13
C THR A 86 -5.54 21.62 -8.03
N VAL A 87 -6.17 21.16 -9.13
CA VAL A 87 -5.55 20.28 -10.11
C VAL A 87 -4.45 21.02 -10.87
N THR A 88 -4.68 22.27 -11.26
CA THR A 88 -3.70 23.08 -11.99
C THR A 88 -2.44 23.29 -11.19
N GLU A 89 -2.55 23.61 -9.89
CA GLU A 89 -1.39 23.78 -9.01
C GLU A 89 -0.61 22.49 -8.82
N ALA A 90 -1.31 21.36 -8.59
CA ALA A 90 -0.68 20.06 -8.48
C ALA A 90 0.06 19.67 -9.76
N VAL A 91 -0.54 19.88 -10.94
CA VAL A 91 0.07 19.57 -12.24
C VAL A 91 1.30 20.43 -12.47
N ALA A 92 1.24 21.74 -12.20
CA ALA A 92 2.37 22.65 -12.36
C ALA A 92 3.61 22.21 -11.56
N LEU A 93 3.43 21.75 -10.32
CA LEU A 93 4.51 21.22 -9.49
C LEU A 93 5.05 19.89 -10.02
N LEU A 94 4.18 18.98 -10.46
CA LEU A 94 4.60 17.71 -11.05
C LEU A 94 5.38 17.89 -12.34
N GLU A 95 5.02 18.87 -13.20
CA GLU A 95 5.75 19.24 -14.42
C GLU A 95 7.14 19.82 -14.11
N GLN A 96 7.30 20.49 -12.96
CA GLN A 96 8.59 20.95 -12.45
C GLN A 96 9.43 19.82 -11.86
N GLY A 97 8.92 18.58 -11.87
CA GLY A 97 9.56 17.40 -11.27
C GLY A 97 9.50 17.41 -9.73
N GLU A 98 8.55 18.15 -9.13
CA GLU A 98 8.32 18.13 -7.70
C GLU A 98 7.37 17.00 -7.29
N VAL A 99 7.23 16.78 -5.97
CA VAL A 99 6.32 15.81 -5.39
C VAL A 99 5.13 16.51 -4.74
N VAL A 100 3.93 15.93 -4.87
CA VAL A 100 2.69 16.48 -4.31
C VAL A 100 1.93 15.39 -3.57
N ALA A 101 1.39 15.67 -2.38
CA ALA A 101 0.50 14.74 -1.71
C ALA A 101 -0.93 14.90 -2.21
N LEU A 102 -1.51 13.81 -2.73
CA LEU A 102 -2.83 13.78 -3.33
C LEU A 102 -3.78 12.83 -2.58
N PRO A 103 -5.07 13.18 -2.44
CA PRO A 103 -6.07 12.31 -1.86
C PRO A 103 -6.41 11.15 -2.80
N THR A 104 -6.67 9.97 -2.22
CA THR A 104 -7.33 8.86 -2.91
C THR A 104 -8.48 8.33 -2.06
N GLU A 105 -9.28 7.42 -2.61
CA GLU A 105 -10.32 6.75 -1.83
C GLU A 105 -9.75 5.80 -0.78
N THR A 106 -8.50 5.37 -0.93
CA THR A 106 -7.81 4.40 -0.04
C THR A 106 -6.97 5.07 1.02
N VAL A 107 -5.84 5.67 0.66
CA VAL A 107 -4.93 6.45 1.49
C VAL A 107 -4.36 7.59 0.66
N TYR A 108 -3.88 8.66 1.29
CA TYR A 108 -3.17 9.73 0.57
C TYR A 108 -1.90 9.18 -0.09
N GLY A 109 -1.65 9.61 -1.33
CA GLY A 109 -0.47 9.23 -2.12
C GLY A 109 0.51 10.38 -2.27
N LEU A 110 1.82 10.10 -2.16
CA LEU A 110 2.88 11.05 -2.52
C LEU A 110 3.22 10.86 -4.00
N ALA A 111 2.75 11.76 -4.82
CA ALA A 111 2.76 11.70 -6.28
C ALA A 111 4.02 12.34 -6.88
N ALA A 112 4.55 11.72 -7.94
CA ALA A 112 5.55 12.28 -8.85
C ALA A 112 5.28 11.79 -10.28
N CYS A 113 5.81 12.49 -11.30
CA CYS A 113 5.78 12.02 -12.69
C CYS A 113 6.36 10.61 -12.82
N ALA A 114 5.59 9.65 -13.31
CA ALA A 114 6.01 8.23 -13.38
C ALA A 114 7.16 8.01 -14.38
N PHE A 115 7.28 8.83 -15.42
CA PHE A 115 8.32 8.74 -16.44
C PHE A 115 9.59 9.53 -16.11
N ASN A 116 9.60 10.31 -15.01
CA ASN A 116 10.74 11.11 -14.59
C ASN A 116 11.46 10.45 -13.40
N ALA A 117 12.57 9.77 -13.67
CA ALA A 117 13.35 9.07 -12.65
C ALA A 117 13.85 9.99 -11.52
N GLU A 118 14.17 11.27 -11.81
CA GLU A 118 14.62 12.24 -10.80
C GLU A 118 13.46 12.65 -9.88
N ALA A 119 12.27 12.87 -10.43
CA ALA A 119 11.08 13.14 -9.65
C ALA A 119 10.70 11.94 -8.77
N VAL A 120 10.78 10.72 -9.32
CA VAL A 120 10.56 9.47 -8.55
C VAL A 120 11.60 9.34 -7.44
N ALA A 121 12.88 9.68 -7.68
CA ALA A 121 13.90 9.64 -6.63
C ALA A 121 13.60 10.57 -5.45
N LYS A 122 12.92 11.71 -5.68
CA LYS A 122 12.43 12.58 -4.60
C LYS A 122 11.45 11.87 -3.68
N ILE A 123 10.55 11.00 -4.22
CA ILE A 123 9.65 10.17 -3.40
C ILE A 123 10.46 9.33 -2.41
N PHE A 124 11.47 8.60 -2.88
CA PHE A 124 12.30 7.75 -2.04
C PHE A 124 13.04 8.57 -0.97
N LYS A 125 13.61 9.72 -1.35
CA LYS A 125 14.31 10.63 -0.44
C LYS A 125 13.39 11.20 0.64
N VAL A 126 12.24 11.74 0.26
CA VAL A 126 11.27 12.37 1.18
C VAL A 126 10.72 11.37 2.19
N LYS A 127 10.40 10.16 1.73
CA LYS A 127 9.85 9.07 2.55
C LYS A 127 10.90 8.30 3.34
N GLU A 128 12.20 8.50 3.09
CA GLU A 128 13.28 7.65 3.63
C GLU A 128 13.05 6.16 3.24
N ARG A 129 12.52 5.95 1.99
CA ARG A 129 12.11 4.63 1.49
C ARG A 129 13.29 3.93 0.83
N PRO A 130 13.51 2.63 1.09
CA PRO A 130 14.53 1.86 0.39
C PRO A 130 14.12 1.61 -1.07
N SER A 131 15.10 1.64 -1.98
CA SER A 131 14.88 1.54 -3.43
C SER A 131 14.38 0.16 -3.92
N PHE A 132 14.40 -0.86 -3.07
CA PHE A 132 13.91 -2.20 -3.41
C PHE A 132 12.39 -2.38 -3.24
N ASP A 133 11.66 -1.37 -2.75
CA ASP A 133 10.21 -1.44 -2.53
C ASP A 133 9.49 -0.65 -3.64
N PRO A 134 8.88 -1.33 -4.65
CA PRO A 134 8.34 -0.70 -5.85
C PRO A 134 7.18 0.25 -5.55
N LEU A 135 6.78 1.04 -6.56
CA LEU A 135 5.70 2.02 -6.46
C LEU A 135 4.47 1.56 -7.26
N ILE A 136 3.32 2.16 -6.96
CA ILE A 136 2.10 2.03 -7.76
C ILE A 136 2.03 3.22 -8.71
N VAL A 137 1.78 2.95 -9.99
CA VAL A 137 1.50 3.97 -11.00
C VAL A 137 -0.01 4.19 -11.08
N HIS A 138 -0.44 5.43 -10.90
CA HIS A 138 -1.82 5.85 -11.06
C HIS A 138 -2.01 6.44 -12.46
N ILE A 139 -3.06 5.97 -13.15
CA ILE A 139 -3.47 6.45 -14.46
C ILE A 139 -4.76 7.25 -14.37
N GLY A 140 -5.00 8.16 -15.33
CA GLY A 140 -6.18 9.01 -15.37
C GLY A 140 -7.38 8.39 -16.10
N ARG A 141 -7.12 7.53 -17.09
CA ARG A 141 -8.10 6.84 -17.93
C ARG A 141 -7.73 5.38 -18.13
N LYS A 142 -8.70 4.51 -18.38
CA LYS A 142 -8.46 3.10 -18.73
C LYS A 142 -7.53 2.96 -19.94
N SER A 143 -7.67 3.83 -20.94
CA SER A 143 -6.81 3.89 -22.14
C SER A 143 -5.34 4.25 -21.86
N ASP A 144 -5.02 4.79 -20.68
CA ASP A 144 -3.64 5.11 -20.33
C ASP A 144 -2.86 3.88 -19.83
N LEU A 145 -3.54 2.72 -19.66
CA LEU A 145 -2.90 1.48 -19.20
C LEU A 145 -1.75 1.07 -20.12
N GLU A 146 -1.95 1.14 -21.43
CA GLU A 146 -0.94 0.72 -22.42
C GLU A 146 0.28 1.64 -22.49
N LYS A 147 0.21 2.84 -21.90
CA LYS A 147 1.37 3.74 -21.75
C LYS A 147 2.34 3.28 -20.66
N VAL A 148 1.88 2.48 -19.71
CA VAL A 148 2.65 2.10 -18.51
C VAL A 148 2.86 0.59 -18.37
N ALA A 149 2.02 -0.22 -19.01
CA ALA A 149 2.07 -1.67 -18.92
C ALA A 149 1.75 -2.34 -20.26
N VAL A 150 2.31 -3.52 -20.47
CA VAL A 150 1.96 -4.41 -21.58
C VAL A 150 0.99 -5.46 -21.04
N VAL A 151 -0.18 -5.58 -21.65
CA VAL A 151 -1.15 -6.63 -21.31
C VAL A 151 -0.94 -7.82 -22.24
N PRO A 152 -0.41 -8.95 -21.75
CA PRO A 152 -0.26 -10.17 -22.56
C PRO A 152 -1.62 -10.65 -23.10
N GLU A 153 -1.63 -11.12 -24.35
CA GLU A 153 -2.86 -11.52 -25.04
C GLU A 153 -3.59 -12.63 -24.31
N GLU A 154 -2.86 -13.55 -23.70
CA GLU A 154 -3.41 -14.70 -22.97
C GLU A 154 -4.20 -14.33 -21.70
N ILE A 155 -4.00 -13.11 -21.17
CA ILE A 155 -4.75 -12.61 -19.99
C ILE A 155 -5.58 -11.36 -20.29
N ARG A 156 -5.68 -10.93 -21.56
CA ARG A 156 -6.35 -9.67 -21.93
C ARG A 156 -7.82 -9.66 -21.49
N GLU A 157 -8.59 -10.69 -21.82
CA GLU A 157 -9.99 -10.80 -21.41
C GLU A 157 -10.14 -10.76 -19.88
N LEU A 158 -9.26 -11.44 -19.15
CA LEU A 158 -9.25 -11.42 -17.68
C LEU A 158 -8.96 -10.02 -17.13
N VAL A 159 -8.01 -9.31 -17.73
CA VAL A 159 -7.65 -7.93 -17.33
C VAL A 159 -8.81 -6.99 -17.63
N ASP A 160 -9.46 -7.11 -18.78
CA ASP A 160 -10.61 -6.28 -19.16
C ASP A 160 -11.79 -6.49 -18.21
N GLU A 161 -12.10 -7.74 -17.83
CA GLU A 161 -13.14 -8.05 -16.83
C GLU A 161 -12.83 -7.45 -15.46
N LEU A 162 -11.58 -7.54 -15.00
CA LEU A 162 -11.13 -6.94 -13.73
C LEU A 162 -11.24 -5.41 -13.74
N ILE A 163 -10.84 -4.78 -14.84
CA ILE A 163 -10.92 -3.33 -15.05
C ILE A 163 -12.38 -2.87 -15.08
N GLU A 164 -13.26 -3.60 -15.79
CA GLU A 164 -14.68 -3.23 -15.86
C GLU A 164 -15.36 -3.35 -14.51
N ALA A 165 -15.03 -4.38 -13.74
CA ALA A 165 -15.64 -4.62 -12.44
C ALA A 165 -15.14 -3.67 -11.34
N HIS A 166 -13.86 -3.25 -11.39
CA HIS A 166 -13.20 -2.62 -10.23
C HIS A 166 -12.51 -1.28 -10.51
N TRP A 167 -12.45 -0.79 -11.76
CA TRP A 167 -11.87 0.51 -12.07
C TRP A 167 -12.93 1.50 -12.60
N PRO A 168 -12.92 2.75 -12.07
CA PRO A 168 -12.03 3.31 -11.06
C PRO A 168 -12.32 2.75 -9.66
N GLY A 169 -11.24 2.43 -8.89
CA GLY A 169 -11.41 1.84 -7.56
C GLY A 169 -10.14 1.31 -6.89
N ALA A 170 -10.37 0.58 -5.79
CA ALA A 170 -9.33 0.10 -4.88
C ALA A 170 -8.66 -1.21 -5.34
N LEU A 171 -8.56 -1.47 -6.64
CA LEU A 171 -7.83 -2.59 -7.23
C LEU A 171 -6.57 -2.12 -7.95
N THR A 172 -5.45 -2.76 -7.68
CA THR A 172 -4.16 -2.57 -8.35
C THR A 172 -3.79 -3.85 -9.09
N LEU A 173 -3.44 -3.72 -10.37
CA LEU A 173 -2.98 -4.83 -11.22
C LEU A 173 -1.47 -4.78 -11.36
N VAL A 174 -0.78 -5.92 -11.18
CA VAL A 174 0.63 -6.08 -11.50
C VAL A 174 0.74 -6.75 -12.86
N LEU A 175 1.32 -6.02 -13.81
CA LEU A 175 1.43 -6.41 -15.21
C LEU A 175 2.87 -6.21 -15.70
N PRO A 176 3.32 -6.84 -16.80
CA PRO A 176 4.58 -6.51 -17.46
C PRO A 176 4.70 -5.00 -17.67
N LYS A 177 5.84 -4.39 -17.33
CA LYS A 177 6.02 -2.95 -17.46
C LYS A 177 6.25 -2.54 -18.92
N HIS A 178 5.77 -1.35 -19.30
CA HIS A 178 6.20 -0.70 -20.54
C HIS A 178 7.66 -0.24 -20.43
N GLU A 179 8.40 -0.22 -21.53
CA GLU A 179 9.84 0.14 -21.56
C GLU A 179 10.12 1.55 -21.06
N ASP A 180 9.17 2.49 -21.25
CA ASP A 180 9.30 3.88 -20.80
C ASP A 180 9.22 4.05 -19.27
N ILE A 181 8.80 3.03 -18.53
CA ILE A 181 8.75 3.09 -17.06
C ILE A 181 10.16 2.90 -16.50
N PRO A 182 10.72 3.91 -15.79
CA PRO A 182 12.04 3.80 -15.18
C PRO A 182 12.11 2.63 -14.18
N ASP A 183 13.27 1.96 -14.15
CA ASP A 183 13.52 0.86 -13.20
C ASP A 183 13.33 1.26 -11.75
N LEU A 184 13.56 2.52 -11.41
CA LEU A 184 13.34 3.03 -10.04
C LEU A 184 11.88 2.92 -9.61
N VAL A 185 10.90 3.07 -10.52
CA VAL A 185 9.46 2.90 -10.21
C VAL A 185 9.15 1.46 -9.82
N THR A 186 9.77 0.50 -10.48
CA THR A 186 9.51 -0.93 -10.31
C THR A 186 10.55 -1.63 -9.44
N SER A 187 11.53 -0.88 -8.90
CA SER A 187 12.68 -1.46 -8.16
C SER A 187 13.45 -2.50 -8.98
N GLY A 188 13.55 -2.29 -10.32
CA GLY A 188 14.20 -3.20 -11.25
C GLY A 188 13.36 -4.44 -11.63
N LEU A 189 12.11 -4.54 -11.16
CA LEU A 189 11.23 -5.66 -11.55
C LEU A 189 10.75 -5.48 -13.00
N PRO A 190 10.51 -6.61 -13.72
CA PRO A 190 9.97 -6.58 -15.07
C PRO A 190 8.47 -6.24 -15.11
N THR A 191 7.86 -5.99 -13.96
CA THR A 191 6.43 -5.72 -13.81
C THR A 191 6.20 -4.37 -13.14
N VAL A 192 5.06 -3.75 -13.43
CA VAL A 192 4.57 -2.51 -12.83
C VAL A 192 3.21 -2.72 -12.18
N ALA A 193 3.00 -2.11 -11.01
CA ALA A 193 1.72 -2.06 -10.35
C ALA A 193 0.93 -0.84 -10.84
N VAL A 194 -0.25 -1.04 -11.44
CA VAL A 194 -1.08 0.03 -12.05
C VAL A 194 -2.45 0.10 -11.41
N ARG A 195 -2.95 1.31 -11.22
CA ARG A 195 -4.27 1.57 -10.63
C ARG A 195 -4.96 2.78 -11.26
N LEU A 196 -6.28 2.73 -11.36
CA LEU A 196 -7.15 3.87 -11.65
C LEU A 196 -7.96 4.19 -10.38
N SER A 197 -7.59 5.26 -9.66
CA SER A 197 -8.24 5.65 -8.39
C SER A 197 -9.70 6.09 -8.62
N ALA A 198 -10.58 5.83 -7.65
CA ALA A 198 -11.95 6.36 -7.65
C ALA A 198 -12.02 7.83 -7.21
N HIS A 199 -10.97 8.40 -6.63
CA HIS A 199 -10.96 9.79 -6.19
C HIS A 199 -10.77 10.75 -7.38
N GLU A 200 -11.66 11.74 -7.51
CA GLU A 200 -11.69 12.64 -8.67
C GLU A 200 -10.39 13.42 -8.83
N ILE A 201 -9.88 14.03 -7.77
CA ILE A 201 -8.65 14.84 -7.82
C ILE A 201 -7.47 14.00 -8.33
N MET A 202 -7.24 12.79 -7.76
CA MET A 202 -6.18 11.91 -8.23
C MET A 202 -6.33 11.59 -9.71
N ARG A 203 -7.56 11.28 -10.17
CA ARG A 203 -7.81 10.98 -11.59
C ARG A 203 -7.59 12.18 -12.48
N GLU A 204 -8.09 13.37 -12.09
CA GLU A 204 -7.97 14.57 -12.93
C GLU A 204 -6.51 15.03 -13.04
N VAL A 205 -5.74 14.99 -11.94
CA VAL A 205 -4.30 15.22 -12.00
C VAL A 205 -3.63 14.25 -12.96
N ALA A 206 -3.92 12.94 -12.85
CA ALA A 206 -3.35 11.94 -13.75
C ALA A 206 -3.88 12.03 -15.20
N LYS A 207 -5.07 12.62 -15.44
CA LYS A 207 -5.60 12.87 -16.79
C LYS A 207 -4.90 14.04 -17.49
N VAL A 208 -4.57 15.07 -16.72
CA VAL A 208 -3.95 16.30 -17.25
C VAL A 208 -2.45 16.12 -17.39
N HIS A 209 -1.77 15.68 -16.33
CA HIS A 209 -0.31 15.50 -16.30
C HIS A 209 0.12 14.24 -17.05
N GLY A 210 -0.66 13.17 -17.02
CA GLY A 210 -0.28 11.81 -17.41
C GLY A 210 -0.03 10.91 -16.21
N PRO A 211 0.48 9.68 -16.41
CA PRO A 211 0.73 8.70 -15.35
C PRO A 211 1.64 9.22 -14.24
N ILE A 212 1.26 8.97 -12.98
CA ILE A 212 1.98 9.40 -11.79
C ILE A 212 2.30 8.21 -10.87
N ALA A 213 3.53 8.14 -10.37
CA ALA A 213 3.92 7.16 -9.36
C ALA A 213 3.55 7.71 -7.97
N ALA A 214 2.76 6.96 -7.18
CA ALA A 214 2.30 7.44 -5.89
C ALA A 214 2.19 6.32 -4.83
N PRO A 215 3.22 6.09 -3.99
CA PRO A 215 3.06 5.33 -2.75
C PRO A 215 2.28 6.16 -1.71
N SER A 216 1.92 5.57 -0.56
CA SER A 216 1.28 6.31 0.55
C SER A 216 2.12 7.52 1.01
N ALA A 217 1.48 8.62 1.42
CA ALA A 217 2.15 9.89 1.75
C ALA A 217 2.60 9.97 3.23
N ASN A 218 3.32 8.95 3.71
CA ASN A 218 3.93 8.88 5.05
C ASN A 218 5.42 8.55 4.95
N ARG A 219 6.21 8.73 6.00
CA ARG A 219 7.56 8.16 6.09
C ARG A 219 7.50 6.65 6.05
N TYR A 220 8.56 6.02 5.53
CA TYR A 220 8.60 4.58 5.31
C TYR A 220 8.34 3.79 6.59
N GLY A 221 7.54 2.73 6.49
CA GLY A 221 7.19 1.85 7.61
C GLY A 221 6.13 2.39 8.57
N ARG A 222 5.84 3.70 8.55
CA ARG A 222 4.88 4.37 9.44
C ARG A 222 3.43 4.13 9.00
N ILE A 223 2.48 4.56 9.85
CA ILE A 223 1.04 4.46 9.60
C ILE A 223 0.67 5.25 8.34
N SER A 224 -0.08 4.63 7.41
CA SER A 224 -0.53 5.31 6.20
C SER A 224 -1.52 6.44 6.51
N PRO A 225 -1.43 7.61 5.83
CA PRO A 225 -2.31 8.75 6.09
C PRO A 225 -3.64 8.59 5.38
N THR A 226 -4.73 8.83 6.10
CA THR A 226 -6.11 8.83 5.58
C THR A 226 -6.77 10.22 5.62
N SER A 227 -5.99 11.26 5.93
CA SER A 227 -6.38 12.68 5.89
C SER A 227 -5.17 13.54 5.54
N ALA A 228 -5.41 14.77 5.08
CA ALA A 228 -4.36 15.74 4.79
C ALA A 228 -3.58 16.13 6.05
N GLN A 229 -4.24 16.23 7.20
CA GLN A 229 -3.57 16.49 8.49
C GLN A 229 -2.55 15.37 8.81
N ALA A 230 -2.92 14.11 8.59
CA ALA A 230 -1.99 12.99 8.81
C ALA A 230 -0.78 13.02 7.84
N VAL A 231 -0.95 13.57 6.62
CA VAL A 231 0.17 13.85 5.72
C VAL A 231 1.04 14.98 6.24
N MET A 232 0.42 16.08 6.71
CA MET A 232 1.14 17.22 7.29
C MET A 232 1.99 16.80 8.49
N ASP A 233 1.47 15.94 9.36
CA ASP A 233 2.19 15.42 10.53
C ASP A 233 3.43 14.58 10.14
N GLU A 234 3.38 13.90 8.98
CA GLU A 234 4.44 13.01 8.49
C GLU A 234 5.45 13.71 7.57
N LEU A 235 4.95 14.55 6.65
CA LEU A 235 5.73 15.11 5.54
C LEU A 235 5.74 16.65 5.49
N GLY A 236 5.12 17.33 6.45
CA GLY A 236 5.22 18.79 6.59
C GLY A 236 6.68 19.23 6.70
N GLY A 237 7.06 20.28 6.00
CA GLY A 237 8.44 20.75 5.90
C GLY A 237 9.34 19.95 4.95
N ARG A 238 8.79 18.94 4.24
CA ARG A 238 9.53 18.04 3.32
C ARG A 238 9.03 18.08 1.89
N ILE A 239 7.78 18.49 1.66
CA ILE A 239 7.11 18.54 0.36
C ILE A 239 6.44 19.91 0.14
N PRO A 240 6.33 20.40 -1.10
CA PRO A 240 5.79 21.74 -1.35
C PRO A 240 4.27 21.83 -1.16
N LEU A 241 3.50 20.77 -1.47
CA LEU A 241 2.04 20.87 -1.52
C LEU A 241 1.35 19.59 -1.01
N ILE A 242 0.30 19.79 -0.22
CA ILE A 242 -0.69 18.79 0.18
C ILE A 242 -2.05 19.28 -0.30
N ILE A 243 -2.75 18.46 -1.10
CA ILE A 243 -4.14 18.71 -1.47
C ILE A 243 -5.07 18.04 -0.46
N ASP A 244 -5.90 18.82 0.22
CA ASP A 244 -6.92 18.28 1.12
C ASP A 244 -8.21 18.00 0.35
N GLY A 245 -8.46 16.73 0.03
CA GLY A 245 -9.71 16.22 -0.55
C GLY A 245 -10.59 15.52 0.48
N GLY A 246 -10.39 15.78 1.77
CA GLY A 246 -11.12 15.14 2.86
C GLY A 246 -10.57 13.79 3.29
N ALA A 247 -11.31 13.09 4.15
CA ALA A 247 -10.93 11.77 4.66
C ALA A 247 -11.12 10.67 3.61
N CYS A 248 -10.19 9.72 3.54
CA CYS A 248 -10.28 8.59 2.64
C CYS A 248 -11.47 7.68 2.98
N ARG A 249 -12.27 7.35 1.96
CA ARG A 249 -13.51 6.56 2.13
C ARG A 249 -13.26 5.10 2.53
N ASP A 250 -12.21 4.47 1.99
CA ASP A 250 -11.92 3.03 2.18
C ASP A 250 -10.93 2.80 3.33
N GLY A 251 -10.06 3.76 3.64
CA GLY A 251 -9.19 3.79 4.82
C GLY A 251 -8.03 2.79 4.83
N LEU A 252 -7.94 1.90 3.85
CA LEU A 252 -6.86 0.92 3.67
C LEU A 252 -6.32 0.98 2.25
N GLU A 253 -5.07 0.62 2.05
CA GLU A 253 -4.45 0.55 0.72
C GLU A 253 -5.16 -0.47 -0.17
N SER A 254 -5.07 -0.24 -1.49
CA SER A 254 -5.67 -1.07 -2.53
C SER A 254 -5.32 -2.55 -2.42
N THR A 255 -6.23 -3.41 -2.84
CA THR A 255 -5.94 -4.81 -3.13
C THR A 255 -4.99 -4.90 -4.30
N ILE A 256 -3.92 -5.70 -4.20
CA ILE A 256 -2.96 -5.90 -5.29
C ILE A 256 -3.02 -7.35 -5.75
N ILE A 257 -3.23 -7.54 -7.05
CA ILE A 257 -3.23 -8.85 -7.69
C ILE A 257 -2.31 -8.87 -8.92
N ALA A 258 -1.78 -10.06 -9.23
CA ALA A 258 -1.15 -10.34 -10.51
C ALA A 258 -2.01 -11.37 -11.25
N PRO A 259 -2.71 -10.98 -12.34
CA PRO A 259 -3.46 -11.91 -13.18
C PRO A 259 -2.49 -12.76 -13.99
N THR A 260 -2.73 -14.06 -14.06
CA THR A 260 -1.90 -15.02 -14.80
C THR A 260 -2.77 -16.08 -15.46
N MET A 261 -2.34 -16.58 -16.62
CA MET A 261 -2.92 -17.77 -17.25
C MET A 261 -2.12 -19.00 -16.84
N THR A 262 -2.80 -20.08 -16.49
CA THR A 262 -2.20 -21.38 -16.19
C THR A 262 -2.83 -22.44 -17.08
N GLU A 263 -2.24 -23.64 -17.14
CA GLU A 263 -2.84 -24.79 -17.87
C GLU A 263 -4.26 -25.14 -17.39
N LYS A 264 -4.62 -24.74 -16.17
CA LYS A 264 -5.95 -24.97 -15.56
C LYS A 264 -6.89 -23.77 -15.68
N GLY A 265 -6.50 -22.74 -16.44
CA GLY A 265 -7.26 -21.52 -16.64
C GLY A 265 -6.69 -20.33 -15.87
N PRO A 266 -7.46 -19.20 -15.84
CA PRO A 266 -7.04 -17.95 -15.24
C PRO A 266 -6.91 -18.04 -13.70
N VAL A 267 -5.86 -17.42 -13.16
CA VAL A 267 -5.57 -17.36 -11.73
C VAL A 267 -5.20 -15.93 -11.34
N LEU A 268 -5.77 -15.43 -10.24
CA LEU A 268 -5.42 -14.16 -9.62
C LEU A 268 -4.50 -14.42 -8.42
N ARG A 269 -3.22 -14.08 -8.57
CA ARG A 269 -2.25 -14.13 -7.47
C ARG A 269 -2.48 -12.92 -6.55
N LEU A 270 -3.06 -13.13 -5.36
CA LEU A 270 -3.30 -12.06 -4.38
C LEU A 270 -1.99 -11.73 -3.64
N LEU A 271 -1.41 -10.58 -3.98
CA LEU A 271 -0.14 -10.09 -3.44
C LEU A 271 -0.34 -9.27 -2.17
N ARG A 272 -1.41 -8.48 -2.10
CA ARG A 272 -1.78 -7.68 -0.92
C ARG A 272 -3.29 -7.63 -0.75
N PRO A 273 -3.85 -8.05 0.38
CA PRO A 273 -5.28 -7.88 0.65
C PRO A 273 -5.61 -6.39 0.89
N GLY A 274 -6.80 -5.96 0.46
CA GLY A 274 -7.30 -4.60 0.55
C GLY A 274 -8.83 -4.56 0.51
N PRO A 275 -9.43 -3.39 0.13
CA PRO A 275 -10.88 -3.22 0.09
C PRO A 275 -11.63 -4.14 -0.88
N VAL A 276 -11.03 -4.47 -2.04
CA VAL A 276 -11.58 -5.51 -2.92
C VAL A 276 -11.26 -6.86 -2.31
N SER A 277 -12.29 -7.57 -1.86
CA SER A 277 -12.13 -8.82 -1.10
C SER A 277 -11.74 -10.00 -1.98
N LYS A 278 -11.21 -11.06 -1.35
CA LYS A 278 -10.96 -12.32 -2.06
C LYS A 278 -12.26 -12.94 -2.60
N GLU A 279 -13.36 -12.72 -1.90
CA GLU A 279 -14.69 -13.19 -2.26
C GLU A 279 -15.18 -12.52 -3.54
N ASP A 280 -14.99 -11.20 -3.69
CA ASP A 280 -15.32 -10.45 -4.90
C ASP A 280 -14.47 -10.92 -6.10
N LEU A 281 -13.17 -11.08 -5.91
CA LEU A 281 -12.24 -11.55 -6.95
C LEU A 281 -12.55 -12.98 -7.42
N ARG A 282 -13.07 -13.83 -6.55
CA ARG A 282 -13.47 -15.21 -6.90
C ARG A 282 -14.67 -15.31 -7.84
N LEU A 283 -15.43 -14.24 -7.97
CA LEU A 283 -16.51 -14.18 -8.96
C LEU A 283 -15.95 -14.14 -10.39
N ILE A 284 -14.70 -13.67 -10.57
CA ILE A 284 -14.03 -13.53 -11.87
C ILE A 284 -13.13 -14.74 -12.14
N ALA A 285 -12.22 -15.07 -11.23
CA ALA A 285 -11.29 -16.19 -11.42
C ALA A 285 -10.83 -16.82 -10.10
N LYS A 286 -10.11 -17.95 -10.19
CA LYS A 286 -9.49 -18.60 -9.03
C LYS A 286 -8.49 -17.66 -8.36
N VAL A 287 -8.60 -17.47 -7.02
CA VAL A 287 -7.68 -16.60 -6.26
C VAL A 287 -6.72 -17.43 -5.42
N GLU A 288 -5.42 -17.23 -5.63
CA GLU A 288 -4.34 -17.83 -4.87
C GLU A 288 -3.61 -16.76 -4.06
N ARG A 289 -3.52 -16.95 -2.73
CA ARG A 289 -2.78 -16.02 -1.87
C ARG A 289 -1.29 -16.34 -1.93
N VAL A 290 -0.49 -15.36 -2.33
CA VAL A 290 0.96 -15.44 -2.24
C VAL A 290 1.36 -15.23 -0.78
N ARG A 291 2.10 -16.19 -0.22
CA ARG A 291 2.72 -16.07 1.11
C ARG A 291 4.19 -15.74 0.91
N ASN A 292 4.60 -14.56 1.35
CA ASN A 292 6.00 -14.20 1.32
C ASN A 292 6.77 -15.10 2.30
N LYS A 293 7.73 -15.84 1.77
CA LYS A 293 8.73 -16.53 2.59
C LYS A 293 9.78 -15.50 3.04
N PRO A 294 10.42 -15.68 4.21
CA PRO A 294 11.57 -14.86 4.58
C PRO A 294 12.62 -14.87 3.45
N GLY A 295 13.06 -13.68 3.02
CA GLY A 295 14.03 -13.54 1.92
C GLY A 295 13.45 -13.60 0.50
N ALA A 296 12.13 -13.74 0.33
CA ALA A 296 11.52 -13.65 -0.99
C ALA A 296 11.58 -12.23 -1.56
N THR A 297 11.73 -12.12 -2.88
CA THR A 297 11.68 -10.85 -3.61
C THR A 297 10.33 -10.16 -3.39
N VAL A 298 10.35 -8.86 -3.13
CA VAL A 298 9.15 -8.01 -3.01
C VAL A 298 8.60 -7.79 -4.41
N GLU A 299 7.44 -8.35 -4.74
CA GLU A 299 6.78 -8.23 -6.05
C GLU A 299 5.82 -7.02 -6.11
N ALA A 300 5.42 -6.49 -4.97
CA ALA A 300 4.45 -5.38 -4.87
C ALA A 300 4.62 -4.60 -3.56
N PRO A 301 4.19 -3.31 -3.52
CA PRO A 301 4.29 -2.48 -2.32
C PRO A 301 3.54 -3.08 -1.11
N GLY A 302 4.13 -2.92 0.10
CA GLY A 302 3.49 -3.35 1.35
C GLY A 302 3.58 -4.86 1.63
N GLN A 303 4.50 -5.58 0.97
CA GLN A 303 4.77 -7.00 1.24
C GLN A 303 5.81 -7.21 2.35
N MET A 304 6.48 -6.16 2.83
CA MET A 304 7.45 -6.27 3.92
C MET A 304 6.83 -6.80 5.20
N ALA A 305 7.60 -7.57 5.97
CA ALA A 305 7.12 -8.18 7.21
C ALA A 305 6.70 -7.12 8.24
N SER A 306 7.46 -6.02 8.36
CA SER A 306 7.16 -4.86 9.19
C SER A 306 6.74 -3.68 8.30
N HIS A 307 5.57 -3.13 8.56
CA HIS A 307 4.99 -1.97 7.85
C HIS A 307 3.78 -1.42 8.63
N TYR A 308 3.34 -0.21 8.35
CA TYR A 308 2.15 0.43 8.96
C TYR A 308 2.27 0.66 10.48
N ALA A 309 3.50 0.74 10.99
CA ALA A 309 3.76 0.72 12.42
C ALA A 309 3.58 2.10 13.08
N PRO A 310 2.87 2.18 14.23
CA PRO A 310 3.01 3.29 15.15
C PRO A 310 4.46 3.37 15.69
N ALA A 311 4.84 4.50 16.30
CA ALA A 311 6.09 4.60 17.04
C ALA A 311 6.03 3.78 18.35
N THR A 312 4.86 3.78 18.95
CA THR A 312 4.53 2.98 20.14
C THR A 312 4.44 1.50 19.77
N PRO A 313 5.07 0.58 20.51
CA PRO A 313 4.89 -0.85 20.32
C PRO A 313 3.43 -1.27 20.28
N LEU A 314 3.12 -2.28 19.44
CA LEU A 314 1.77 -2.82 19.29
C LEU A 314 1.78 -4.34 19.45
N MET A 315 0.86 -4.87 20.25
CA MET A 315 0.60 -6.30 20.33
C MET A 315 -0.87 -6.61 20.01
N ILE A 316 -1.10 -7.78 19.41
CA ILE A 316 -2.46 -8.29 19.16
C ILE A 316 -2.77 -9.33 20.22
N VAL A 317 -3.87 -9.14 20.97
CA VAL A 317 -4.30 -10.03 22.02
C VAL A 317 -5.59 -10.73 21.58
N THR A 318 -5.53 -12.05 21.48
CA THR A 318 -6.67 -12.87 21.03
C THR A 318 -7.51 -13.41 22.19
N LYS A 319 -6.87 -13.54 23.37
CA LYS A 319 -7.52 -14.00 24.61
C LYS A 319 -7.06 -13.11 25.79
N PRO A 320 -7.96 -12.77 26.71
CA PRO A 320 -7.61 -11.90 27.86
C PRO A 320 -6.36 -12.32 28.62
N GLY A 321 -6.15 -13.61 28.85
CA GLY A 321 -4.98 -14.14 29.56
C GLY A 321 -3.63 -14.02 28.83
N GLU A 322 -3.61 -13.58 27.57
CA GLU A 322 -2.36 -13.31 26.82
C GLU A 322 -1.76 -11.94 27.17
N PHE A 323 -2.49 -11.08 27.88
CA PHE A 323 -2.04 -9.76 28.30
C PHE A 323 -2.13 -9.63 29.82
N VAL A 324 -1.00 -9.33 30.44
CA VAL A 324 -0.88 -9.04 31.88
C VAL A 324 -0.30 -7.63 32.05
N PRO A 325 -1.08 -6.67 32.56
CA PRO A 325 -0.58 -5.32 32.79
C PRO A 325 0.55 -5.31 33.80
N GLU A 326 1.60 -4.51 33.52
CA GLU A 326 2.70 -4.24 34.43
C GLU A 326 2.44 -2.95 35.22
N GLU A 327 2.78 -2.93 36.49
CA GLU A 327 2.62 -1.75 37.33
C GLU A 327 3.45 -0.56 36.79
N GLY A 328 2.83 0.63 36.76
CA GLY A 328 3.46 1.87 36.32
C GLY A 328 3.51 2.08 34.79
N LYS A 329 3.13 1.08 33.96
CA LYS A 329 3.03 1.24 32.52
C LYS A 329 1.68 1.80 32.09
N LYS A 330 1.69 2.58 31.02
CA LYS A 330 0.51 3.16 30.36
C LYS A 330 0.14 2.37 29.13
N TYR A 331 -1.12 1.98 29.01
CA TYR A 331 -1.61 1.14 27.93
C TYR A 331 -2.69 1.83 27.11
N GLY A 332 -2.63 1.67 25.80
CA GLY A 332 -3.68 2.07 24.86
C GLY A 332 -4.44 0.86 24.34
N LEU A 333 -5.78 0.90 24.31
CA LEU A 333 -6.62 -0.16 23.77
C LEU A 333 -7.18 0.20 22.40
N LEU A 334 -6.92 -0.65 21.41
CA LEU A 334 -7.62 -0.66 20.13
C LEU A 334 -8.65 -1.78 20.14
N THR A 335 -9.90 -1.44 20.46
CA THR A 335 -11.00 -2.42 20.52
C THR A 335 -11.77 -2.46 19.19
N TYR A 336 -12.31 -3.63 18.85
CA TYR A 336 -13.11 -3.76 17.63
C TYR A 336 -14.52 -3.17 17.80
N ARG A 337 -15.25 -3.52 18.86
CA ARG A 337 -16.66 -3.14 19.06
C ARG A 337 -16.91 -2.21 20.25
N GLY A 338 -15.96 -2.06 21.14
CA GLY A 338 -16.14 -1.45 22.44
C GLY A 338 -16.81 -2.40 23.44
N SER A 339 -17.63 -1.88 24.34
CA SER A 339 -18.37 -2.69 25.31
C SER A 339 -19.28 -3.69 24.60
N GLY A 340 -19.02 -4.98 24.75
CA GLY A 340 -19.81 -6.10 24.18
C GLY A 340 -19.05 -7.11 23.32
N GLY A 341 -17.72 -6.98 23.20
CA GLY A 341 -16.81 -7.98 22.58
C GLY A 341 -16.15 -8.89 23.63
N ALA A 342 -15.15 -9.68 23.23
CA ALA A 342 -14.28 -10.44 24.14
C ALA A 342 -13.43 -9.42 24.91
N CYS A 343 -13.89 -9.01 26.07
CA CYS A 343 -13.54 -7.78 26.74
C CYS A 343 -12.11 -7.75 27.26
N LEU A 344 -11.21 -7.10 26.50
CA LEU A 344 -9.99 -6.56 27.07
C LEU A 344 -10.28 -5.28 27.89
N ILE A 345 -11.46 -4.65 27.69
CA ILE A 345 -11.79 -3.34 28.25
C ILE A 345 -11.72 -3.29 29.77
N ASP A 346 -12.05 -4.40 30.43
CA ASP A 346 -12.11 -4.51 31.91
C ASP A 346 -10.79 -5.05 32.52
N LEU A 347 -9.73 -5.25 31.72
CA LEU A 347 -8.48 -5.86 32.21
C LEU A 347 -7.59 -4.88 32.98
N THR A 348 -7.67 -3.59 32.69
CA THR A 348 -6.87 -2.54 33.31
C THR A 348 -7.48 -1.17 33.07
N ASP A 349 -6.99 -0.15 33.78
CA ASP A 349 -7.28 1.25 33.49
C ASP A 349 -6.51 1.70 32.23
N TRP A 350 -7.21 1.69 31.09
CA TRP A 350 -6.62 2.11 29.83
C TRP A 350 -6.40 3.61 29.78
N THR A 351 -5.16 4.07 29.53
CA THR A 351 -4.82 5.49 29.38
C THR A 351 -5.57 6.12 28.20
N ALA A 352 -5.75 5.35 27.13
CA ALA A 352 -6.51 5.75 25.95
C ALA A 352 -7.21 4.53 25.32
N THR A 353 -8.42 4.74 24.82
CA THR A 353 -9.18 3.69 24.12
C THR A 353 -9.71 4.22 22.79
N GLN A 354 -9.52 3.44 21.73
CA GLN A 354 -10.08 3.70 20.41
C GLN A 354 -10.89 2.50 19.95
N THR A 355 -12.08 2.76 19.36
CA THR A 355 -12.97 1.71 18.88
C THR A 355 -13.06 1.75 17.36
N LEU A 356 -12.77 0.62 16.71
CA LEU A 356 -12.78 0.52 15.24
C LEU A 356 -14.19 0.61 14.66
N SER A 357 -15.17 -0.10 15.24
CA SER A 357 -16.56 -0.08 14.78
C SER A 357 -17.52 -0.19 15.98
N PRO A 358 -17.92 0.93 16.59
CA PRO A 358 -18.83 0.93 17.73
C PRO A 358 -20.15 0.23 17.42
N GLY A 359 -20.67 -0.57 18.38
CA GLY A 359 -21.96 -1.23 18.29
C GLY A 359 -21.92 -2.55 17.50
N LYS A 360 -22.45 -2.61 16.27
CA LYS A 360 -22.62 -3.87 15.52
C LYS A 360 -21.33 -4.50 14.99
N GLY A 361 -20.24 -3.77 14.95
CA GLY A 361 -18.93 -4.25 14.46
C GLY A 361 -18.93 -4.49 12.94
N LYS A 362 -19.06 -3.42 12.16
CA LYS A 362 -18.95 -3.47 10.69
C LYS A 362 -17.48 -3.43 10.28
N LEU A 363 -17.03 -4.41 9.52
CA LEU A 363 -15.64 -4.49 9.04
C LEU A 363 -15.28 -3.32 8.11
N SER A 364 -16.22 -2.82 7.31
CA SER A 364 -16.02 -1.64 6.46
C SER A 364 -15.74 -0.37 7.28
N GLU A 365 -16.48 -0.15 8.35
CA GLU A 365 -16.23 0.95 9.28
C GLU A 365 -14.90 0.81 10.00
N ALA A 366 -14.58 -0.41 10.44
CA ALA A 366 -13.29 -0.71 11.07
C ALA A 366 -12.11 -0.45 10.13
N ALA A 367 -12.25 -0.74 8.84
CA ALA A 367 -11.24 -0.46 7.82
C ALA A 367 -10.97 1.04 7.67
N VAL A 368 -12.02 1.85 7.55
CA VAL A 368 -11.92 3.32 7.43
C VAL A 368 -11.22 3.93 8.66
N ARG A 369 -11.50 3.42 9.84
CA ARG A 369 -11.02 3.98 11.11
C ARG A 369 -9.66 3.46 11.57
N LEU A 370 -9.16 2.36 11.00
CA LEU A 370 -7.96 1.67 11.51
C LEU A 370 -6.77 2.62 11.69
N PHE A 371 -6.34 3.28 10.64
CA PHE A 371 -5.15 4.15 10.69
C PHE A 371 -5.38 5.40 11.52
N TYR A 372 -6.59 5.97 11.50
CA TYR A 372 -6.95 7.07 12.38
C TYR A 372 -6.84 6.66 13.85
N CYS A 373 -7.46 5.54 14.26
CA CYS A 373 -7.42 5.06 15.63
C CYS A 373 -5.99 4.74 16.09
N LEU A 374 -5.17 4.11 15.23
CA LEU A 374 -3.77 3.84 15.52
C LEU A 374 -2.98 5.14 15.75
N ARG A 375 -3.20 6.20 14.95
CA ARG A 375 -2.54 7.50 15.15
C ARG A 375 -2.96 8.16 16.46
N GLN A 376 -4.25 8.07 16.84
CA GLN A 376 -4.73 8.62 18.11
C GLN A 376 -4.08 7.90 19.31
N LEU A 377 -3.91 6.59 19.24
CA LEU A 377 -3.23 5.82 20.30
C LEU A 377 -1.73 6.08 20.32
N ASP A 378 -1.08 6.20 19.16
CA ASP A 378 0.35 6.53 19.06
C ASP A 378 0.68 7.91 19.64
N ALA A 379 -0.26 8.86 19.54
CA ALA A 379 -0.13 10.20 20.11
C ALA A 379 -0.53 10.30 21.61
N ALA A 380 -1.13 9.26 22.19
CA ALA A 380 -1.65 9.30 23.55
C ALA A 380 -0.58 9.15 24.66
N GLY A 381 0.68 8.97 24.30
CA GLY A 381 1.79 8.83 25.28
C GLY A 381 1.70 7.52 26.07
N VAL A 382 1.27 6.45 25.43
CA VAL A 382 1.22 5.10 26.01
C VAL A 382 2.49 4.30 25.69
N ASP A 383 2.83 3.35 26.56
CA ASP A 383 4.04 2.51 26.41
C ASP A 383 3.78 1.31 25.48
N LEU A 384 2.51 0.88 25.35
CA LEU A 384 2.10 -0.24 24.51
C LEU A 384 0.66 -0.06 24.03
N ILE A 385 0.42 -0.32 22.75
CA ILE A 385 -0.91 -0.43 22.16
C ILE A 385 -1.31 -1.90 22.15
N VAL A 386 -2.43 -2.21 22.78
CA VAL A 386 -3.04 -3.54 22.79
C VAL A 386 -4.23 -3.54 21.84
N ALA A 387 -4.20 -4.41 20.82
CA ALA A 387 -5.22 -4.46 19.78
C ALA A 387 -6.05 -5.76 19.86
N GLU A 388 -7.36 -5.62 19.80
CA GLU A 388 -8.28 -6.74 19.59
C GLU A 388 -8.27 -7.16 18.11
N PRO A 389 -8.34 -8.47 17.82
CA PRO A 389 -8.48 -8.93 16.44
C PRO A 389 -9.89 -8.66 15.91
N VAL A 390 -9.98 -8.50 14.58
CA VAL A 390 -11.27 -8.48 13.87
C VAL A 390 -11.51 -9.81 13.15
N ALA A 391 -12.76 -10.05 12.70
CA ALA A 391 -13.10 -11.24 11.90
C ALA A 391 -12.25 -11.29 10.64
N ASN A 392 -11.58 -12.43 10.38
CA ASN A 392 -10.66 -12.64 9.26
C ASN A 392 -11.40 -13.04 7.96
N THR A 393 -12.42 -12.28 7.59
CA THR A 393 -13.29 -12.46 6.41
C THR A 393 -13.47 -11.15 5.68
N GLY A 394 -13.71 -11.16 4.38
CA GLY A 394 -13.87 -9.95 3.57
C GLY A 394 -12.71 -8.96 3.79
N VAL A 395 -13.02 -7.69 4.00
CA VAL A 395 -12.02 -6.65 4.28
C VAL A 395 -11.29 -6.83 5.62
N GLY A 396 -11.83 -7.64 6.54
CA GLY A 396 -11.15 -7.96 7.80
C GLY A 396 -9.83 -8.69 7.61
N VAL A 397 -9.65 -9.42 6.49
CA VAL A 397 -8.37 -10.02 6.10
C VAL A 397 -7.30 -8.93 5.91
N ALA A 398 -7.67 -7.79 5.31
CA ALA A 398 -6.78 -6.66 5.10
C ALA A 398 -6.47 -5.94 6.43
N ILE A 399 -7.46 -5.73 7.28
CA ILE A 399 -7.27 -5.14 8.62
C ILE A 399 -6.27 -5.98 9.41
N MET A 400 -6.49 -7.30 9.49
CA MET A 400 -5.60 -8.22 10.21
C MET A 400 -4.19 -8.28 9.61
N ASP A 401 -4.05 -8.14 8.29
CA ASP A 401 -2.74 -8.05 7.65
C ASP A 401 -1.99 -6.79 8.10
N ARG A 402 -2.66 -5.62 8.18
CA ARG A 402 -2.07 -4.35 8.65
C ARG A 402 -1.68 -4.42 10.13
N LEU A 403 -2.56 -4.93 10.99
CA LEU A 403 -2.28 -5.08 12.42
C LEU A 403 -1.08 -6.02 12.67
N LYS A 404 -1.00 -7.15 11.98
CA LYS A 404 0.12 -8.08 12.10
C LYS A 404 1.45 -7.48 11.68
N ARG A 405 1.46 -6.67 10.59
CA ARG A 405 2.68 -5.98 10.14
C ARG A 405 3.07 -4.84 11.06
N ALA A 406 2.10 -4.14 11.65
CA ALA A 406 2.34 -3.12 12.66
C ALA A 406 2.96 -3.74 13.94
N ALA A 407 2.43 -4.87 14.40
CA ALA A 407 2.98 -5.59 15.55
C ALA A 407 4.38 -6.18 15.29
N ALA A 408 4.68 -6.58 14.05
CA ALA A 408 6.00 -7.15 13.70
C ALA A 408 7.13 -6.11 13.64
N ALA A 409 6.85 -4.83 13.75
CA ALA A 409 7.85 -3.76 13.80
C ALA A 409 8.55 -3.68 15.16
N HIS A 410 7.93 -4.22 16.20
CA HIS A 410 8.40 -4.21 17.60
C HIS A 410 8.29 -5.66 18.14
N PRO A 411 9.19 -6.57 17.75
CA PRO A 411 9.16 -7.97 18.16
C PRO A 411 9.48 -8.17 19.64
#